data_2cb89453aab3566075115390b80525b3
#
_entry.id   2cb89453aab3566075115390b80525b3
#
_cell.length_a   1.000
_cell.length_b   1.000
_cell.length_c   1.000
_cell.angle_alpha   90.00
_cell.angle_beta   90.00
_cell.angle_gamma   90.00
#
_symmetry.space_group_name_H-M   'P 1'
#
loop_
_entity.id
_entity.type
_entity.pdbx_description
1 polymer ?
#
loop_
_entity_poly.entity_id
_entity_poly.type
_entity_poly.pdbx_seq_one_letter_code
_entity_poly.pdbx_strand_id
1 'polypeptide(L)'
;MKSYKFKNLQLGQSESFKIKLKKEIIKKFISISKDYSKIHINKKFACKYNFKDKIIHGMLLGAFYSRFIGIYLPGKFSLLMSMDIKFNKPIYLNDVITIKGQIVHLNNSYKVATIKIYATNQLTKNVSNAKAMVKLNE
;
A
#
# COMPACT_ATOMS: atom_id res chain seq x y z
N MET A 1 -16.33 -3.77 -4.52
CA MET A 1 -15.78 -2.40 -4.59
C MET A 1 -16.68 -1.48 -3.80
N LYS A 2 -16.16 -0.77 -2.82
CA LYS A 2 -16.91 0.25 -2.06
C LYS A 2 -17.22 1.45 -2.96
N SER A 3 -18.21 2.25 -2.59
CA SER A 3 -18.71 3.35 -3.44
C SER A 3 -19.19 4.51 -2.57
N TYR A 4 -18.22 5.09 -1.82
CA TYR A 4 -18.51 6.24 -0.98
C TYR A 4 -18.52 7.53 -1.81
N LYS A 5 -19.59 8.32 -1.72
CA LYS A 5 -19.62 9.70 -2.19
C LYS A 5 -18.97 10.62 -1.15
N PHE A 6 -18.42 11.76 -1.56
CA PHE A 6 -17.72 12.66 -0.65
C PHE A 6 -18.56 13.06 0.58
N LYS A 7 -19.83 13.38 0.37
CA LYS A 7 -20.78 13.75 1.44
C LYS A 7 -20.98 12.67 2.51
N ASN A 8 -20.67 11.41 2.18
CA ASN A 8 -20.85 10.26 3.07
C ASN A 8 -19.54 9.84 3.76
N LEU A 9 -18.43 10.54 3.47
CA LEU A 9 -17.14 10.28 4.14
C LEU A 9 -17.11 10.96 5.50
N GLN A 10 -16.48 10.29 6.46
CA GLN A 10 -16.33 10.80 7.83
C GLN A 10 -14.86 10.76 8.27
N LEU A 11 -14.46 11.75 9.06
CA LEU A 11 -13.16 11.70 9.76
C LEU A 11 -13.09 10.44 10.63
N GLY A 12 -11.95 9.76 10.60
CA GLY A 12 -11.77 8.52 11.33
C GLY A 12 -12.32 7.26 10.63
N GLN A 13 -13.11 7.40 9.58
CA GLN A 13 -13.60 6.25 8.79
C GLN A 13 -12.42 5.43 8.31
N SER A 14 -12.48 4.11 8.49
CA SER A 14 -11.37 3.21 8.16
C SER A 14 -11.86 1.94 7.47
N GLU A 15 -10.98 1.37 6.64
CA GLU A 15 -11.14 0.07 5.99
C GLU A 15 -9.84 -0.70 6.07
N SER A 16 -9.88 -2.01 5.81
CA SER A 16 -8.67 -2.83 5.76
C SER A 16 -8.85 -4.07 4.90
N PHE A 17 -7.72 -4.63 4.45
CA PHE A 17 -7.67 -5.97 3.87
C PHE A 17 -6.32 -6.62 4.17
N LYS A 18 -6.28 -7.96 4.00
CA LYS A 18 -5.06 -8.76 4.15
C LYS A 18 -4.64 -9.36 2.82
N ILE A 19 -3.34 -9.49 2.62
CA ILE A 19 -2.74 -10.16 1.46
C ILE A 19 -1.50 -10.95 1.86
N LYS A 20 -1.41 -12.19 1.41
CA LYS A 20 -0.19 -13.00 1.53
C LYS A 20 0.70 -12.76 0.32
N LEU A 21 1.97 -12.43 0.55
CA LEU A 21 2.96 -12.17 -0.50
C LEU A 21 3.45 -13.48 -1.13
N LYS A 22 2.63 -14.04 -2.02
CA LYS A 22 2.95 -15.28 -2.73
C LYS A 22 3.92 -15.03 -3.89
N LYS A 23 4.65 -16.09 -4.29
CA LYS A 23 5.63 -16.05 -5.38
C LYS A 23 5.06 -15.50 -6.70
N GLU A 24 3.80 -15.84 -7.02
CA GLU A 24 3.13 -15.39 -8.25
C GLU A 24 2.95 -13.87 -8.29
N ILE A 25 2.60 -13.26 -7.16
CA ILE A 25 2.42 -11.80 -7.05
C ILE A 25 3.76 -11.10 -7.30
N ILE A 26 4.83 -11.61 -6.68
CA ILE A 26 6.18 -11.06 -6.81
C ILE A 26 6.67 -11.17 -8.26
N LYS A 27 6.48 -12.34 -8.90
CA LYS A 27 6.83 -12.54 -10.31
C LYS A 27 6.10 -11.57 -11.24
N LYS A 28 4.79 -11.37 -11.03
CA LYS A 28 3.98 -10.42 -11.81
C LYS A 28 4.50 -8.99 -11.64
N PHE A 29 4.83 -8.58 -10.41
CA PHE A 29 5.38 -7.26 -10.15
C PHE A 29 6.73 -7.06 -10.85
N ILE A 30 7.65 -8.01 -10.76
CA ILE A 30 8.94 -7.98 -11.46
C ILE A 30 8.74 -7.92 -12.97
N SER A 31 7.79 -8.69 -13.49
CA SER A 31 7.49 -8.70 -14.95
C SER A 31 7.03 -7.34 -15.45
N ILE A 32 6.24 -6.61 -14.66
CA ILE A 32 5.74 -5.28 -15.02
C ILE A 32 6.82 -4.20 -14.81
N SER A 33 7.45 -4.19 -13.62
CA SER A 33 8.40 -3.14 -13.24
C SER A 33 9.75 -3.26 -13.95
N LYS A 34 10.13 -4.49 -14.39
CA LYS A 34 11.47 -4.83 -14.88
C LYS A 34 12.59 -4.50 -13.88
N ASP A 35 12.25 -4.33 -12.60
CA ASP A 35 13.24 -4.09 -11.56
C ASP A 35 13.90 -5.41 -11.13
N TYR A 36 15.06 -5.66 -11.71
CA TYR A 36 15.92 -6.82 -11.44
C TYR A 36 17.06 -6.48 -10.46
N SER A 37 16.89 -5.50 -9.60
CA SER A 37 17.89 -5.14 -8.58
C SER A 37 18.29 -6.36 -7.76
N LYS A 38 19.60 -6.56 -7.60
CA LYS A 38 20.16 -7.79 -6.99
C LYS A 38 19.63 -8.09 -5.60
N ILE A 39 19.25 -7.06 -4.83
CA ILE A 39 18.69 -7.22 -3.49
C ILE A 39 17.34 -7.97 -3.49
N HIS A 40 16.61 -7.90 -4.61
CA HIS A 40 15.30 -8.54 -4.78
C HIS A 40 15.37 -9.93 -5.42
N ILE A 41 16.44 -10.23 -6.15
CA ILE A 41 16.53 -11.47 -6.93
C ILE A 41 17.65 -12.40 -6.50
N ASN A 42 18.64 -11.92 -5.74
CA ASN A 42 19.82 -12.70 -5.35
C ASN A 42 19.97 -12.75 -3.82
N LYS A 43 19.75 -13.92 -3.23
CA LYS A 43 19.83 -14.13 -1.78
C LYS A 43 21.24 -13.85 -1.24
N LYS A 44 22.29 -14.35 -1.92
CA LYS A 44 23.68 -14.12 -1.47
C LYS A 44 24.01 -12.64 -1.41
N PHE A 45 23.54 -11.87 -2.38
CA PHE A 45 23.70 -10.42 -2.40
C PHE A 45 22.94 -9.76 -1.24
N ALA A 46 21.67 -10.10 -1.02
CA ALA A 46 20.86 -9.54 0.06
C ALA A 46 21.48 -9.83 1.45
N CYS A 47 21.99 -11.05 1.65
CA CYS A 47 22.65 -11.43 2.91
C CYS A 47 23.93 -10.62 3.20
N LYS A 48 24.66 -10.16 2.18
CA LYS A 48 25.82 -9.25 2.38
C LYS A 48 25.42 -7.89 2.97
N TYR A 49 24.16 -7.49 2.80
CA TYR A 49 23.58 -6.27 3.37
C TYR A 49 22.75 -6.53 4.63
N ASN A 50 23.02 -7.63 5.34
CA ASN A 50 22.37 -8.02 6.59
C ASN A 50 20.87 -8.32 6.50
N PHE A 51 20.35 -8.67 5.31
CA PHE A 51 18.98 -9.19 5.17
C PHE A 51 19.00 -10.71 5.28
N LYS A 52 17.98 -11.29 5.94
CA LYS A 52 17.86 -12.75 6.11
C LYS A 52 17.63 -13.51 4.79
N ASP A 53 17.05 -12.85 3.80
CA ASP A 53 16.76 -13.37 2.46
C ASP A 53 16.58 -12.21 1.48
N LYS A 54 16.26 -12.51 0.21
CA LYS A 54 15.83 -11.49 -0.75
C LYS A 54 14.66 -10.71 -0.18
N ILE A 55 14.76 -9.39 -0.18
CA ILE A 55 13.64 -8.53 0.20
C ILE A 55 12.71 -8.32 -1.00
N ILE A 56 11.42 -8.20 -0.74
CA ILE A 56 10.44 -7.88 -1.76
C ILE A 56 10.47 -6.38 -2.05
N HIS A 57 10.18 -6.00 -3.29
CA HIS A 57 10.09 -4.61 -3.73
C HIS A 57 9.10 -3.83 -2.85
N GLY A 58 9.56 -2.76 -2.23
CA GLY A 58 8.68 -1.90 -1.41
C GLY A 58 7.52 -1.31 -2.22
N MET A 59 7.75 -0.97 -3.50
CA MET A 59 6.71 -0.44 -4.38
C MET A 59 5.56 -1.41 -4.68
N LEU A 60 5.71 -2.71 -4.40
CA LEU A 60 4.57 -3.63 -4.41
C LEU A 60 3.52 -3.23 -3.37
N LEU A 61 3.94 -2.69 -2.21
CA LEU A 61 3.01 -2.11 -1.22
C LEU A 61 2.31 -0.87 -1.79
N GLY A 62 3.01 -0.06 -2.59
CA GLY A 62 2.39 1.07 -3.31
C GLY A 62 1.24 0.63 -4.22
N ALA A 63 1.41 -0.49 -4.95
CA ALA A 63 0.33 -1.08 -5.74
C ALA A 63 -0.87 -1.51 -4.87
N PHE A 64 -0.62 -2.06 -3.67
CA PHE A 64 -1.69 -2.40 -2.73
C PHE A 64 -2.34 -1.17 -2.09
N TYR A 65 -1.60 -0.08 -1.89
CA TYR A 65 -2.18 1.19 -1.46
C TYR A 65 -3.09 1.78 -2.54
N SER A 66 -2.70 1.71 -3.81
CA SER A 66 -3.57 2.07 -4.93
C SER A 66 -4.85 1.23 -4.95
N ARG A 67 -4.72 -0.10 -4.79
CA ARG A 67 -5.88 -1.00 -4.63
C ARG A 67 -6.76 -0.59 -3.45
N PHE A 68 -6.16 -0.23 -2.30
CA PHE A 68 -6.91 0.21 -1.12
C PHE A 68 -7.80 1.41 -1.45
N ILE A 69 -7.23 2.43 -2.10
CA ILE A 69 -7.95 3.65 -2.47
C ILE A 69 -9.06 3.35 -3.48
N GLY A 70 -8.76 2.61 -4.54
CA GLY A 70 -9.72 2.38 -5.62
C GLY A 70 -10.83 1.38 -5.31
N ILE A 71 -10.64 0.48 -4.32
CA ILE A 71 -11.57 -0.62 -4.03
C ILE A 71 -12.24 -0.49 -2.67
N TYR A 72 -11.52 0.04 -1.65
CA TYR A 72 -11.98 0.00 -0.26
C TYR A 72 -12.38 1.38 0.27
N LEU A 73 -11.49 2.39 0.20
CA LEU A 73 -11.76 3.71 0.78
C LEU A 73 -11.02 4.82 0.01
N PRO A 74 -11.71 5.71 -0.69
CA PRO A 74 -13.16 5.85 -0.87
C PRO A 74 -13.79 4.87 -1.87
N GLY A 75 -13.01 4.20 -2.71
CA GLY A 75 -13.51 3.26 -3.70
C GLY A 75 -13.84 3.91 -5.05
N LYS A 76 -14.97 3.57 -5.65
CA LYS A 76 -15.36 3.82 -7.05
C LYS A 76 -15.07 5.23 -7.59
N PHE A 77 -15.28 6.26 -6.79
CA PHE A 77 -15.19 7.66 -7.25
C PHE A 77 -13.81 8.28 -7.00
N SER A 78 -12.83 7.50 -6.53
CA SER A 78 -11.53 8.01 -6.15
C SER A 78 -10.62 8.27 -7.34
N LEU A 79 -9.98 9.43 -7.32
CA LEU A 79 -8.83 9.78 -8.15
C LEU A 79 -7.64 10.06 -7.23
N LEU A 80 -6.63 9.20 -7.26
CA LEU A 80 -5.40 9.41 -6.49
C LEU A 80 -4.62 10.57 -7.09
N MET A 81 -4.43 11.64 -6.32
CA MET A 81 -3.68 12.82 -6.75
C MET A 81 -2.20 12.75 -6.38
N SER A 82 -1.93 12.33 -5.15
CA SER A 82 -0.55 12.19 -4.67
C SER A 82 -0.47 11.16 -3.56
N MET A 83 0.72 10.57 -3.39
CA MET A 83 1.00 9.63 -2.33
C MET A 83 2.46 9.75 -1.89
N ASP A 84 2.68 9.98 -0.61
CA ASP A 84 3.98 9.90 0.03
C ASP A 84 4.08 8.55 0.76
N ILE A 85 5.09 7.74 0.43
CA ILE A 85 5.26 6.39 0.97
C ILE A 85 6.60 6.31 1.70
N LYS A 86 6.58 5.75 2.91
CA LYS A 86 7.77 5.42 3.70
C LYS A 86 7.86 3.91 3.89
N PHE A 87 9.05 3.37 3.64
CA PHE A 87 9.37 1.96 3.85
C PHE A 87 10.19 1.82 5.13
N ASN A 88 9.60 1.21 6.16
CA ASN A 88 10.18 1.18 7.51
C ASN A 88 10.95 -0.11 7.77
N LYS A 89 10.50 -1.23 7.19
CA LYS A 89 11.09 -2.56 7.38
C LYS A 89 10.99 -3.39 6.10
N PRO A 90 11.95 -4.29 5.86
CA PRO A 90 11.88 -5.20 4.73
C PRO A 90 10.70 -6.17 4.86
N ILE A 91 10.15 -6.56 3.72
CA ILE A 91 9.11 -7.57 3.59
C ILE A 91 9.64 -8.76 2.79
N TYR A 92 9.14 -9.95 3.10
CA TYR A 92 9.66 -11.20 2.58
C TYR A 92 8.57 -12.07 1.96
N LEU A 93 9.00 -13.08 1.20
CA LEU A 93 8.11 -14.08 0.65
C LEU A 93 7.27 -14.74 1.77
N ASN A 94 5.98 -14.93 1.50
CA ASN A 94 4.98 -15.47 2.41
C ASN A 94 4.58 -14.59 3.60
N ASP A 95 5.15 -13.37 3.74
CA ASP A 95 4.60 -12.44 4.71
C ASP A 95 3.11 -12.19 4.44
N VAL A 96 2.35 -12.09 5.52
CA VAL A 96 0.93 -11.70 5.48
C VAL A 96 0.84 -10.23 5.86
N ILE A 97 0.51 -9.41 4.89
CA ILE A 97 0.43 -7.95 5.08
C ILE A 97 -1.03 -7.54 5.29
N THR A 98 -1.28 -6.81 6.38
CA THR A 98 -2.54 -6.11 6.61
C THR A 98 -2.38 -4.68 6.16
N ILE A 99 -3.17 -4.26 5.18
CA ILE A 99 -3.29 -2.86 4.75
C ILE A 99 -4.51 -2.28 5.45
N LYS A 100 -4.30 -1.21 6.21
CA LYS A 100 -5.37 -0.46 6.88
C LYS A 100 -5.21 1.02 6.57
N GLY A 101 -6.30 1.68 6.21
CA GLY A 101 -6.30 3.12 5.96
C GLY A 101 -7.42 3.82 6.71
N GLN A 102 -7.20 5.11 6.99
CA GLN A 102 -8.14 5.95 7.72
C GLN A 102 -8.16 7.35 7.14
N ILE A 103 -9.36 7.94 7.01
CA ILE A 103 -9.54 9.33 6.63
C ILE A 103 -9.11 10.21 7.81
N VAL A 104 -8.14 11.10 7.56
CA VAL A 104 -7.60 12.03 8.56
C VAL A 104 -7.93 13.49 8.28
N HIS A 105 -8.35 13.81 7.06
CA HIS A 105 -8.80 15.16 6.71
C HIS A 105 -9.76 15.11 5.51
N LEU A 106 -10.73 16.02 5.51
CA LEU A 106 -11.70 16.23 4.43
C LEU A 106 -11.72 17.71 4.04
N ASN A 107 -11.46 17.99 2.78
CA ASN A 107 -11.59 19.33 2.20
C ASN A 107 -12.86 19.41 1.37
N ASN A 108 -13.88 20.07 1.88
CA ASN A 108 -15.21 20.16 1.28
C ASN A 108 -15.19 20.95 -0.03
N SER A 109 -14.40 22.03 -0.12
CA SER A 109 -14.36 22.92 -1.29
C SER A 109 -13.82 22.22 -2.53
N TYR A 110 -12.82 21.35 -2.34
CA TYR A 110 -12.17 20.62 -3.45
C TYR A 110 -12.60 19.16 -3.55
N LYS A 111 -13.44 18.68 -2.63
CA LYS A 111 -13.83 17.26 -2.50
C LYS A 111 -12.61 16.32 -2.42
N VAL A 112 -11.64 16.70 -1.61
CA VAL A 112 -10.39 15.95 -1.40
C VAL A 112 -10.36 15.35 -0.01
N ALA A 113 -10.12 14.04 0.06
CA ALA A 113 -9.84 13.32 1.30
C ALA A 113 -8.34 13.08 1.44
N THR A 114 -7.80 13.28 2.64
CA THR A 114 -6.46 12.83 3.01
C THR A 114 -6.59 11.54 3.80
N ILE A 115 -5.89 10.50 3.36
CA ILE A 115 -5.95 9.16 3.92
C ILE A 115 -4.55 8.75 4.38
N LYS A 116 -4.42 8.36 5.64
CA LYS A 116 -3.24 7.66 6.14
C LYS A 116 -3.43 6.17 6.00
N ILE A 117 -2.42 5.49 5.44
CA ILE A 117 -2.46 4.05 5.18
C ILE A 117 -1.24 3.42 5.85
N TYR A 118 -1.44 2.27 6.47
CA TYR A 118 -0.42 1.51 7.18
C TYR A 118 -0.39 0.09 6.66
N ALA A 119 0.80 -0.45 6.46
CA ALA A 119 1.04 -1.85 6.18
C ALA A 119 1.74 -2.49 7.38
N THR A 120 1.13 -3.52 7.95
CA THR A 120 1.72 -4.30 9.04
C THR A 120 1.88 -5.76 8.61
N ASN A 121 2.97 -6.41 9.04
CA ASN A 121 3.17 -7.83 8.79
C ASN A 121 2.44 -8.70 9.83
N GLN A 122 2.55 -10.02 9.71
CA GLN A 122 1.95 -11.01 10.63
C GLN A 122 2.43 -10.89 12.09
N LEU A 123 3.57 -10.21 12.32
CA LEU A 123 4.10 -9.94 13.67
C LEU A 123 3.66 -8.54 14.17
N THR A 124 2.64 -7.95 13.56
CA THR A 124 2.13 -6.61 13.87
C THR A 124 3.17 -5.47 13.75
N LYS A 125 4.28 -5.72 13.02
CA LYS A 125 5.31 -4.71 12.78
C LYS A 125 4.87 -3.81 11.63
N ASN A 126 4.95 -2.49 11.82
CA ASN A 126 4.73 -1.52 10.76
C ASN A 126 5.89 -1.61 9.75
N VAL A 127 5.59 -2.11 8.55
CA VAL A 127 6.58 -2.28 7.47
C VAL A 127 6.60 -1.12 6.51
N SER A 128 5.47 -0.41 6.38
CA SER A 128 5.35 0.79 5.54
C SER A 128 4.16 1.62 5.98
N ASN A 129 4.22 2.91 5.69
CA ASN A 129 3.08 3.81 5.82
C ASN A 129 3.03 4.80 4.66
N ALA A 130 1.85 5.30 4.37
CA ALA A 130 1.64 6.28 3.32
C ALA A 130 0.65 7.36 3.75
N LYS A 131 0.77 8.54 3.11
CA LYS A 131 -0.22 9.61 3.15
C LYS A 131 -0.67 9.90 1.73
N ALA A 132 -1.94 9.72 1.45
CA ALA A 132 -2.52 9.90 0.13
C ALA A 132 -3.51 11.06 0.11
N MET A 133 -3.49 11.84 -0.96
CA MET A 133 -4.53 12.83 -1.29
C MET A 133 -5.38 12.27 -2.43
N VAL A 134 -6.67 12.16 -2.17
CA VAL A 134 -7.62 11.53 -3.09
C VAL A 134 -8.78 12.47 -3.36
N LYS A 135 -8.96 12.84 -4.63
CA LYS A 135 -10.12 13.61 -5.08
C LYS A 135 -11.27 12.65 -5.39
N LEU A 136 -12.49 13.04 -5.06
CA LEU A 136 -13.69 12.30 -5.46
C LEU A 136 -14.34 12.99 -6.64
N ASN A 137 -14.44 12.24 -7.76
CA ASN A 137 -15.13 12.66 -8.99
C ASN A 137 -16.48 11.95 -9.04
N GLU A 138 -17.51 12.61 -8.53
CA GLU A 138 -18.88 12.10 -8.44
C GLU A 138 -19.88 13.03 -9.15
#